data_b98077d8fc989459304476ca9df328b8
#
_entry.id   b98077d8fc989459304476ca9df328b8
#
_cell.length_a   1.000
_cell.length_b   1.000
_cell.length_c   1.000
_cell.angle_alpha   90.00
_cell.angle_beta   90.00
_cell.angle_gamma   90.00
#
_symmetry.space_group_name_H-M   'P 1'
#
loop_
_entity.id
_entity.type
_entity.pdbx_description
1 polymer ?
#
loop_
_entity_poly.entity_id
_entity_poly.type
_entity_poly.pdbx_seq_one_letter_code
_entity_poly.pdbx_strand_id
1 'polypeptide(L)'
;WFSSIMSKSLVLCACLCLVAVVLAADDKYTNKFDNVNVDDILKNQRLLDNYFKCLMDKGRCTPDGAELKKSLPDALTSRCSKCTDKQKMQTEKVVRFLIEKKPVLWKELKAKYDAEGKYEATYKSEAQSHGISV
;
A
#
# COMPACT_ATOMS: atom_id res chain seq x y z
N TRP A 1 16.95 -37.65 42.44
CA TRP A 1 17.64 -37.59 41.13
C TRP A 1 16.68 -37.21 40.01
N PHE A 2 15.43 -37.51 40.12
CA PHE A 2 14.40 -37.16 39.10
C PHE A 2 13.98 -35.68 39.13
N SER A 3 14.14 -35.01 40.26
CA SER A 3 13.70 -33.61 40.43
C SER A 3 14.58 -32.56 39.71
N SER A 4 15.85 -32.93 39.37
CA SER A 4 16.80 -31.98 38.77
C SER A 4 16.69 -31.85 37.23
N ILE A 5 16.08 -32.86 36.58
CA ILE A 5 15.97 -32.91 35.12
C ILE A 5 14.73 -32.12 34.60
N MET A 6 13.64 -32.10 35.38
CA MET A 6 12.42 -31.38 35.02
C MET A 6 12.57 -29.86 35.05
N SER A 7 13.46 -29.35 35.93
CA SER A 7 13.66 -27.90 36.05
C SER A 7 14.36 -27.29 34.85
N LYS A 8 15.29 -28.02 34.23
CA LYS A 8 16.05 -27.48 33.06
C LYS A 8 15.23 -27.47 31.76
N SER A 9 14.34 -28.42 31.56
CA SER A 9 13.46 -28.46 30.40
C SER A 9 12.38 -27.35 30.43
N LEU A 10 11.85 -27.06 31.64
CA LEU A 10 10.87 -25.99 31.82
C LEU A 10 11.47 -24.61 31.61
N VAL A 11 12.72 -24.39 32.02
CA VAL A 11 13.43 -23.10 31.79
C VAL A 11 13.77 -22.91 30.30
N LEU A 12 14.17 -23.99 29.61
CA LEU A 12 14.43 -23.91 28.16
C LEU A 12 13.15 -23.64 27.34
N CYS A 13 12.02 -24.27 27.71
CA CYS A 13 10.73 -23.97 27.07
C CYS A 13 10.26 -22.53 27.31
N ALA A 14 10.44 -22.00 28.53
CA ALA A 14 10.08 -20.62 28.85
C ALA A 14 10.95 -19.62 28.09
N CYS A 15 12.25 -19.88 27.88
CA CYS A 15 13.14 -19.03 27.07
C CYS A 15 12.80 -19.09 25.60
N LEU A 16 12.37 -20.20 25.03
CA LEU A 16 11.94 -20.34 23.65
C LEU A 16 10.61 -19.62 23.38
N CYS A 17 9.70 -19.58 24.34
CA CYS A 17 8.45 -18.83 24.22
C CYS A 17 8.64 -17.30 24.28
N LEU A 18 9.67 -16.81 24.98
CA LEU A 18 9.97 -15.38 25.09
C LEU A 18 10.61 -14.80 23.82
N VAL A 19 11.25 -15.61 22.99
CA VAL A 19 11.86 -15.17 21.72
C VAL A 19 10.82 -15.05 20.59
N ALA A 20 9.69 -15.74 20.69
CA ALA A 20 8.63 -15.71 19.66
C ALA A 20 7.76 -14.45 19.69
N VAL A 21 7.85 -13.59 20.70
CA VAL A 21 7.01 -12.39 20.87
C VAL A 21 7.63 -11.13 20.26
N VAL A 22 8.88 -11.16 19.80
CA VAL A 22 9.60 -9.95 19.34
C VAL A 22 9.54 -9.73 17.83
N LEU A 23 8.84 -10.59 17.06
CA LEU A 23 8.80 -10.49 15.59
C LEU A 23 7.42 -10.09 15.03
N ALA A 24 6.57 -9.45 15.81
CA ALA A 24 5.48 -8.64 15.24
C ALA A 24 6.02 -7.25 14.94
N ALA A 25 6.98 -7.14 14.02
CA ALA A 25 7.27 -5.88 13.38
C ALA A 25 5.99 -5.47 12.64
N ASP A 26 5.53 -4.25 12.91
CA ASP A 26 4.37 -3.66 12.23
C ASP A 26 4.77 -3.47 10.76
N ASP A 27 4.38 -4.43 9.90
CA ASP A 27 4.71 -4.46 8.46
C ASP A 27 3.97 -3.38 7.64
N LYS A 28 3.37 -2.40 8.32
CA LYS A 28 2.70 -1.27 7.68
C LYS A 28 3.68 -0.32 7.00
N TYR A 29 3.23 0.30 5.92
CA TYR A 29 3.96 1.42 5.33
C TYR A 29 4.02 2.60 6.29
N THR A 30 5.00 3.49 6.08
CA THR A 30 5.12 4.71 6.89
C THR A 30 3.83 5.54 6.85
N ASN A 31 3.38 6.01 8.00
CA ASN A 31 2.25 6.92 8.13
C ASN A 31 2.64 8.41 8.05
N LYS A 32 3.93 8.69 7.85
CA LYS A 32 4.47 10.06 7.80
C LYS A 32 3.74 10.95 6.79
N PHE A 33 3.27 10.38 5.69
CA PHE A 33 2.60 11.08 4.59
C PHE A 33 1.08 10.88 4.55
N ASP A 34 0.49 10.25 5.55
CA ASP A 34 -0.96 10.02 5.61
C ASP A 34 -1.78 11.32 5.65
N ASN A 35 -1.15 12.44 6.04
CA ASN A 35 -1.79 13.76 6.10
C ASN A 35 -1.69 14.55 4.79
N VAL A 36 -1.12 14.00 3.73
CA VAL A 36 -1.12 14.62 2.40
C VAL A 36 -2.58 14.79 1.95
N ASN A 37 -2.93 16.01 1.54
CA ASN A 37 -4.28 16.30 1.08
C ASN A 37 -4.45 15.83 -0.37
N VAL A 38 -4.94 14.62 -0.54
CA VAL A 38 -5.19 14.01 -1.84
C VAL A 38 -6.21 14.81 -2.66
N ASP A 39 -7.22 15.40 -2.01
CA ASP A 39 -8.24 16.20 -2.72
C ASP A 39 -7.63 17.42 -3.40
N ASP A 40 -6.69 18.09 -2.76
CA ASP A 40 -6.00 19.24 -3.36
C ASP A 40 -5.15 18.82 -4.56
N ILE A 41 -4.51 17.66 -4.49
CA ILE A 41 -3.74 17.11 -5.61
C ILE A 41 -4.67 16.81 -6.80
N LEU A 42 -5.79 16.14 -6.56
CA LEU A 42 -6.73 15.77 -7.62
C LEU A 42 -7.44 16.96 -8.27
N LYS A 43 -7.69 18.04 -7.51
CA LYS A 43 -8.29 19.29 -8.00
C LYS A 43 -7.31 20.20 -8.73
N ASN A 44 -6.02 20.04 -8.47
CA ASN A 44 -4.97 20.88 -9.06
C ASN A 44 -4.23 20.12 -10.14
N GLN A 45 -4.51 20.43 -11.41
CA GLN A 45 -3.92 19.76 -12.57
C GLN A 45 -2.39 19.75 -12.53
N ARG A 46 -1.76 20.85 -12.11
CA ARG A 46 -0.30 20.96 -12.03
C ARG A 46 0.29 20.02 -10.98
N LEU A 47 -0.35 19.89 -9.82
CA LEU A 47 0.07 18.95 -8.77
C LEU A 47 -0.11 17.52 -9.25
N LEU A 48 -1.26 17.20 -9.82
CA LEU A 48 -1.54 15.86 -10.37
C LEU A 48 -0.49 15.48 -11.43
N ASP A 49 -0.18 16.37 -12.35
CA ASP A 49 0.83 16.13 -13.39
C ASP A 49 2.23 15.90 -12.82
N ASN A 50 2.60 16.63 -11.76
CA ASN A 50 3.88 16.46 -11.09
C ASN A 50 3.99 15.08 -10.43
N TYR A 51 2.95 14.64 -9.70
CA TYR A 51 2.91 13.29 -9.13
C TYR A 51 2.91 12.22 -10.22
N PHE A 52 2.13 12.40 -11.27
CA PHE A 52 2.09 11.48 -12.40
C PHE A 52 3.48 11.34 -13.07
N LYS A 53 4.13 12.46 -13.38
CA LYS A 53 5.50 12.44 -13.94
C LYS A 53 6.51 11.75 -13.03
N CYS A 54 6.41 11.97 -11.72
CA CYS A 54 7.22 11.25 -10.73
C CYS A 54 7.01 9.73 -10.84
N LEU A 55 5.77 9.26 -10.80
CA LEU A 55 5.44 7.85 -10.88
C LEU A 55 5.87 7.21 -12.21
N MET A 56 5.83 7.97 -13.30
CA MET A 56 6.20 7.52 -14.65
C MET A 56 7.69 7.66 -14.97
N ASP A 57 8.55 8.04 -14.02
CA ASP A 57 9.99 8.32 -14.24
C ASP A 57 10.26 9.47 -15.23
N LYS A 58 9.31 10.38 -15.38
CA LYS A 58 9.38 11.52 -16.31
C LYS A 58 9.65 12.85 -15.59
N GLY A 59 9.77 12.86 -14.27
CA GLY A 59 9.97 14.09 -13.49
C GLY A 59 10.46 13.84 -12.08
N ARG A 60 10.74 14.94 -11.37
CA ARG A 60 11.18 14.89 -9.98
C ARG A 60 10.06 14.44 -9.07
N CYS A 61 10.42 13.69 -8.01
CA CYS A 61 9.51 13.30 -6.96
C CYS A 61 9.66 14.21 -5.74
N THR A 62 8.55 14.61 -5.13
CA THR A 62 8.51 15.08 -3.75
C THR A 62 8.81 13.91 -2.80
N PRO A 63 9.18 14.14 -1.53
CA PRO A 63 9.45 13.04 -0.59
C PRO A 63 8.30 12.05 -0.45
N ASP A 64 7.07 12.52 -0.40
CA ASP A 64 5.85 11.71 -0.37
C ASP A 64 5.58 10.99 -1.69
N GLY A 65 5.80 11.65 -2.83
CA GLY A 65 5.72 11.04 -4.16
C GLY A 65 6.75 9.94 -4.37
N ALA A 66 7.97 10.11 -3.85
CA ALA A 66 9.03 9.11 -3.88
C ALA A 66 8.67 7.87 -3.04
N GLU A 67 8.09 8.06 -1.85
CA GLU A 67 7.63 6.96 -1.00
C GLU A 67 6.45 6.22 -1.65
N LEU A 68 5.48 6.94 -2.22
CA LEU A 68 4.39 6.35 -2.99
C LEU A 68 4.93 5.49 -4.13
N LYS A 69 5.84 6.02 -4.93
CA LYS A 69 6.45 5.30 -6.06
C LYS A 69 7.16 4.02 -5.63
N LYS A 70 7.88 4.07 -4.51
CA LYS A 70 8.58 2.94 -3.92
C LYS A 70 7.61 1.85 -3.45
N SER A 71 6.51 2.25 -2.80
CA SER A 71 5.53 1.32 -2.21
C SER A 71 4.53 0.77 -3.22
N LEU A 72 4.32 1.46 -4.34
CA LEU A 72 3.26 1.14 -5.30
C LEU A 72 3.32 -0.29 -5.85
N PRO A 73 4.48 -0.85 -6.29
CA PRO A 73 4.53 -2.22 -6.80
C PRO A 73 4.11 -3.27 -5.76
N ASP A 74 4.59 -3.12 -4.52
CA ASP A 74 4.22 -4.02 -3.42
C ASP A 74 2.75 -3.84 -3.01
N ALA A 75 2.26 -2.61 -2.95
CA ALA A 75 0.87 -2.31 -2.63
C ALA A 75 -0.10 -2.92 -3.65
N LEU A 76 0.21 -2.87 -4.93
CA LEU A 76 -0.59 -3.49 -5.99
C LEU A 76 -0.59 -5.01 -5.87
N THR A 77 0.57 -5.62 -5.67
CA THR A 77 0.71 -7.07 -5.54
C THR A 77 0.04 -7.62 -4.28
N SER A 78 0.18 -6.91 -3.14
CA SER A 78 -0.35 -7.33 -1.83
C SER A 78 -1.79 -6.86 -1.58
N ARG A 79 -2.44 -6.18 -2.52
CA ARG A 79 -3.75 -5.53 -2.34
C ARG A 79 -3.76 -4.56 -1.16
N CYS A 80 -2.71 -3.76 -1.04
CA CYS A 80 -2.59 -2.82 0.07
C CYS A 80 -2.60 -3.48 1.47
N SER A 81 -2.11 -4.72 1.60
CA SER A 81 -2.12 -5.42 2.90
C SER A 81 -1.33 -4.66 3.98
N LYS A 82 -0.30 -3.92 3.58
CA LYS A 82 0.54 -3.09 4.45
C LYS A 82 0.08 -1.62 4.54
N CYS A 83 -0.98 -1.24 3.83
CA CYS A 83 -1.51 0.11 3.88
C CYS A 83 -2.23 0.37 5.21
N THR A 84 -2.15 1.60 5.70
CA THR A 84 -3.06 2.08 6.76
C THR A 84 -4.47 2.21 6.21
N ASP A 85 -5.49 2.25 7.07
CA ASP A 85 -6.87 2.44 6.64
C ASP A 85 -7.05 3.76 5.88
N LYS A 86 -6.33 4.81 6.30
CA LYS A 86 -6.32 6.10 5.60
C LYS A 86 -5.70 5.99 4.20
N GLN A 87 -4.59 5.26 4.05
CA GLN A 87 -3.96 5.02 2.75
C GLN A 87 -4.88 4.23 1.81
N LYS A 88 -5.61 3.24 2.32
CA LYS A 88 -6.60 2.49 1.53
C LYS A 88 -7.70 3.40 1.00
N MET A 89 -8.30 4.24 1.85
CA MET A 89 -9.33 5.20 1.44
C MET A 89 -8.81 6.21 0.41
N GLN A 90 -7.59 6.72 0.60
CA GLN A 90 -6.97 7.65 -0.33
C GLN A 90 -6.69 6.99 -1.68
N THR A 91 -6.19 5.75 -1.67
CA THR A 91 -5.92 4.98 -2.89
C THR A 91 -7.22 4.75 -3.68
N GLU A 92 -8.29 4.32 -3.02
CA GLU A 92 -9.60 4.15 -3.67
C GLU A 92 -10.08 5.44 -4.33
N LYS A 93 -9.98 6.58 -3.64
CA LYS A 93 -10.36 7.89 -4.17
C LYS A 93 -9.53 8.25 -5.41
N VAL A 94 -8.22 8.07 -5.37
CA VAL A 94 -7.32 8.35 -6.50
C VAL A 94 -7.63 7.45 -7.69
N VAL A 95 -7.76 6.16 -7.49
CA VAL A 95 -8.05 5.20 -8.56
C VAL A 95 -9.38 5.52 -9.24
N ARG A 96 -10.43 5.76 -8.45
CA ARG A 96 -11.75 6.14 -8.98
C ARG A 96 -11.66 7.43 -9.80
N PHE A 97 -11.01 8.46 -9.29
CA PHE A 97 -10.82 9.72 -10.01
C PHE A 97 -10.08 9.52 -11.34
N LEU A 98 -9.00 8.73 -11.35
CA LEU A 98 -8.25 8.46 -12.57
C LEU A 98 -9.08 7.71 -13.61
N ILE A 99 -9.84 6.70 -13.21
CA ILE A 99 -10.72 5.94 -14.11
C ILE A 99 -11.80 6.85 -14.71
N GLU A 100 -12.48 7.66 -13.89
CA GLU A 100 -13.62 8.46 -14.31
C GLU A 100 -13.22 9.75 -15.03
N LYS A 101 -12.17 10.43 -14.57
CA LYS A 101 -11.81 11.77 -15.00
C LYS A 101 -10.53 11.86 -15.84
N LYS A 102 -9.63 10.89 -15.70
CA LYS A 102 -8.32 10.88 -16.35
C LYS A 102 -7.97 9.49 -16.94
N PRO A 103 -8.82 8.94 -17.82
CA PRO A 103 -8.65 7.57 -18.32
C PRO A 103 -7.33 7.35 -19.08
N VAL A 104 -6.78 8.39 -19.69
CA VAL A 104 -5.47 8.31 -20.37
C VAL A 104 -4.35 8.11 -19.38
N LEU A 105 -4.31 8.88 -18.29
CA LEU A 105 -3.32 8.73 -17.23
C LEU A 105 -3.46 7.36 -16.54
N TRP A 106 -4.68 6.90 -16.33
CA TRP A 106 -4.96 5.57 -15.77
C TRP A 106 -4.39 4.47 -16.66
N LYS A 107 -4.61 4.55 -17.97
CA LYS A 107 -4.07 3.60 -18.94
C LYS A 107 -2.54 3.52 -18.91
N GLU A 108 -1.87 4.66 -18.84
CA GLU A 108 -0.40 4.73 -18.77
C GLU A 108 0.12 4.13 -17.47
N LEU A 109 -0.50 4.44 -16.32
CA LEU A 109 -0.15 3.85 -15.02
C LEU A 109 -0.32 2.34 -15.02
N LYS A 110 -1.43 1.83 -15.56
CA LYS A 110 -1.64 0.38 -15.68
C LYS A 110 -0.56 -0.27 -16.54
N ALA A 111 -0.25 0.29 -17.68
CA ALA A 111 0.78 -0.25 -18.57
C ALA A 111 2.13 -0.41 -17.86
N LYS A 112 2.45 0.48 -16.92
CA LYS A 112 3.70 0.44 -16.16
C LYS A 112 3.65 -0.47 -14.94
N TYR A 113 2.59 -0.40 -14.14
CA TYR A 113 2.52 -1.01 -12.81
C TYR A 113 1.61 -2.24 -12.73
N ASP A 114 0.69 -2.40 -13.67
CA ASP A 114 -0.28 -3.52 -13.72
C ASP A 114 -0.45 -4.02 -15.14
N ALA A 115 0.65 -4.29 -15.82
CA ALA A 115 0.66 -4.73 -17.23
C ALA A 115 -0.19 -6.01 -17.46
N GLU A 116 -0.31 -6.86 -16.45
CA GLU A 116 -1.12 -8.09 -16.49
C GLU A 116 -2.60 -7.88 -16.13
N GLY A 117 -2.98 -6.67 -15.69
CA GLY A 117 -4.35 -6.32 -15.31
C GLY A 117 -4.89 -7.02 -14.04
N LYS A 118 -4.02 -7.57 -13.22
CA LYS A 118 -4.42 -8.32 -12.00
C LYS A 118 -5.05 -7.40 -10.95
N TYR A 119 -4.46 -6.23 -10.74
CA TYR A 119 -4.97 -5.26 -9.79
C TYR A 119 -6.31 -4.69 -10.28
N GLU A 120 -6.39 -4.29 -11.55
CA GLU A 120 -7.63 -3.76 -12.12
C GLU A 120 -8.79 -4.75 -12.00
N ALA A 121 -8.56 -6.03 -12.31
CA ALA A 121 -9.59 -7.06 -12.18
C ALA A 121 -10.07 -7.21 -10.73
N THR A 122 -9.16 -7.18 -9.76
CA THR A 122 -9.50 -7.24 -8.33
C THR A 122 -10.25 -6.00 -7.89
N TYR A 123 -9.78 -4.81 -8.27
CA TYR A 123 -10.41 -3.54 -7.90
C TYR A 123 -11.83 -3.43 -8.46
N LYS A 124 -12.06 -3.83 -9.71
CA LYS A 124 -13.39 -3.86 -10.30
C LYS A 124 -14.34 -4.78 -9.53
N SER A 125 -13.89 -5.95 -9.14
CA SER A 125 -14.68 -6.89 -8.35
C SER A 125 -15.07 -6.30 -6.99
N GLU A 126 -14.13 -5.66 -6.29
CA GLU A 126 -14.39 -5.00 -5.00
C GLU A 126 -15.32 -3.79 -5.17
N ALA A 127 -15.08 -2.95 -6.17
CA ALA A 127 -15.92 -1.80 -6.46
C ALA A 127 -17.39 -2.20 -6.75
N GLN A 128 -17.58 -3.26 -7.53
CA GLN A 128 -18.91 -3.80 -7.83
C GLN A 128 -19.60 -4.33 -6.57
N SER A 129 -18.87 -5.00 -5.67
CA SER A 129 -19.42 -5.48 -4.39
C SER A 129 -19.88 -4.32 -3.48
N HIS A 130 -19.31 -3.13 -3.65
CA HIS A 130 -19.69 -1.90 -2.96
C HIS A 130 -20.67 -1.00 -3.77
N GLY A 131 -21.23 -1.51 -4.87
CA GLY A 131 -22.20 -0.80 -5.70
C GLY A 131 -21.63 0.35 -6.53
N ILE A 132 -20.31 0.31 -6.79
CA ILE A 132 -19.62 1.32 -7.59
C ILE A 132 -19.50 0.81 -9.03
N SER A 133 -20.07 1.54 -9.97
CA SER A 133 -19.92 1.26 -11.41
C SER A 133 -18.52 1.69 -11.88
N VAL A 134 -17.69 0.73 -12.30
CA VAL A 134 -16.33 0.94 -12.87
C VAL A 134 -16.23 0.24 -14.20
#